data_2f1ad30d3dcd9c9f56dd86ebd6f2c45e
#
_entry.id   2f1ad30d3dcd9c9f56dd86ebd6f2c45e
#
_cell.length_a   1.000
_cell.length_b   1.000
_cell.length_c   1.000
_cell.angle_alpha   90.00
_cell.angle_beta   90.00
_cell.angle_gamma   90.00
#
_symmetry.space_group_name_H-M   'P 1'
#
loop_
_entity.id
_entity.type
_entity.pdbx_description
1 polymer ?
#
loop_
_entity_poly.entity_id
_entity_poly.type
_entity_poly.pdbx_seq_one_letter_code
_entity_poly.pdbx_strand_id
1 'polypeptide(L)'
;GMRILQNLGRAAIDAGLLVIMDAKRGDIGSTSTAYAAGWIGHDAPFPSDALTVNPWLGIDTLAPFLDRADATGSGLFILNRTSNPGAGDLQDQMVDGQPLYQHLAALLAPLATARQGKSGISSLGIVAGATWPEEAAALRTALVDALFLIPGFGAQGAGAEKATSGLN
;
A
#
# COMPACT_ATOMS: atom_id res chain seq x y z
N GLY A 1 -1.84 12.94 21.00
CA GLY A 1 -1.30 11.89 20.16
C GLY A 1 -2.30 10.83 19.77
N MET A 2 -2.11 9.58 20.21
CA MET A 2 -2.86 8.40 19.72
C MET A 2 -4.39 8.49 19.90
N ARG A 3 -4.88 9.03 21.03
CA ARG A 3 -6.34 9.23 21.24
C ARG A 3 -6.97 10.16 20.21
N ILE A 4 -6.25 11.20 19.78
CA ILE A 4 -6.75 12.14 18.77
C ILE A 4 -6.85 11.42 17.42
N LEU A 5 -5.84 10.63 17.04
CA LEU A 5 -5.85 9.85 15.81
C LEU A 5 -7.01 8.83 15.79
N GLN A 6 -7.21 8.12 16.89
CA GLN A 6 -8.34 7.20 17.06
C GLN A 6 -9.68 7.90 16.86
N ASN A 7 -9.89 9.04 17.55
CA ASN A 7 -11.13 9.80 17.44
C ASN A 7 -11.34 10.36 16.03
N LEU A 8 -10.27 10.82 15.37
CA LEU A 8 -10.34 11.34 14.01
C LEU A 8 -10.72 10.24 13.01
N GLY A 9 -10.08 9.07 13.10
CA GLY A 9 -10.43 7.93 12.25
C GLY A 9 -11.89 7.51 12.42
N ARG A 10 -12.36 7.44 13.67
CA ARG A 10 -13.75 7.12 13.96
C ARG A 10 -14.71 8.15 13.36
N ALA A 11 -14.46 9.44 13.59
CA ALA A 11 -15.29 10.52 13.07
C ALA A 11 -15.34 10.55 11.54
N ALA A 12 -14.23 10.22 10.87
CA ALA A 12 -14.17 10.15 9.42
C ALA A 12 -15.03 8.99 8.88
N ILE A 13 -14.94 7.81 9.48
CA ILE A 13 -15.77 6.65 9.11
C ILE A 13 -17.25 6.94 9.38
N ASP A 14 -17.59 7.51 10.53
CA ASP A 14 -18.97 7.87 10.89
C ASP A 14 -19.57 8.91 9.93
N ALA A 15 -18.71 9.74 9.33
CA ALA A 15 -19.09 10.69 8.27
C ALA A 15 -19.17 10.04 6.85
N GLY A 16 -18.95 8.73 6.72
CA GLY A 16 -19.00 8.00 5.45
C GLY A 16 -17.77 8.19 4.57
N LEU A 17 -16.66 8.65 5.12
CA LEU A 17 -15.40 8.80 4.39
C LEU A 17 -14.61 7.48 4.40
N LEU A 18 -13.93 7.19 3.30
CA LEU A 18 -12.91 6.13 3.27
C LEU A 18 -11.63 6.59 3.97
N VAL A 19 -11.13 5.78 4.88
CA VAL A 19 -9.97 6.11 5.71
C VAL A 19 -8.79 5.22 5.36
N ILE A 20 -7.70 5.83 4.91
CA ILE A 20 -6.40 5.16 4.74
C ILE A 20 -5.50 5.59 5.90
N MET A 21 -5.09 4.65 6.74
CA MET A 21 -4.08 4.90 7.78
C MET A 21 -2.68 4.75 7.16
N ASP A 22 -2.02 5.90 6.92
CA ASP A 22 -0.66 5.93 6.37
C ASP A 22 0.39 5.71 7.48
N ALA A 23 0.33 4.53 8.11
CA ALA A 23 1.15 4.20 9.29
C ALA A 23 2.40 3.38 8.96
N LYS A 24 2.51 2.84 7.74
CA LYS A 24 3.66 2.09 7.21
C LYS A 24 4.14 1.00 8.17
N ARG A 25 3.18 0.21 8.70
CA ARG A 25 3.48 -0.87 9.65
C ARG A 25 4.19 -2.03 8.96
N GLY A 26 4.98 -2.76 9.72
CA GLY A 26 5.67 -3.97 9.27
C GLY A 26 6.49 -4.53 10.42
N ASP A 27 6.39 -5.85 10.62
CA ASP A 27 7.14 -6.61 11.62
C ASP A 27 7.04 -8.11 11.26
N ILE A 28 7.41 -9.00 12.16
CA ILE A 28 7.33 -10.45 12.00
C ILE A 28 6.34 -11.07 12.99
N GLY A 29 5.79 -12.23 12.61
CA GLY A 29 5.02 -13.11 13.51
C GLY A 29 3.91 -12.40 14.30
N SER A 30 3.91 -12.59 15.60
CA SER A 30 2.87 -12.07 16.50
C SER A 30 2.81 -10.53 16.55
N THR A 31 3.91 -9.83 16.32
CA THR A 31 3.94 -8.38 16.26
C THR A 31 3.19 -7.87 15.02
N SER A 32 3.37 -8.51 13.84
CA SER A 32 2.57 -8.22 12.65
C SER A 32 1.09 -8.44 12.89
N THR A 33 0.72 -9.53 13.59
CA THR A 33 -0.67 -9.80 13.97
C THR A 33 -1.23 -8.69 14.86
N ALA A 34 -0.47 -8.24 15.86
CA ALA A 34 -0.89 -7.14 16.73
C ALA A 34 -1.04 -5.81 15.98
N TYR A 35 -0.14 -5.49 15.06
CA TYR A 35 -0.28 -4.32 14.19
C TYR A 35 -1.51 -4.43 13.30
N ALA A 36 -1.74 -5.57 12.66
CA ALA A 36 -2.92 -5.78 11.82
C ALA A 36 -4.22 -5.56 12.61
N ALA A 37 -4.34 -6.17 13.79
CA ALA A 37 -5.50 -6.00 14.67
C ALA A 37 -5.66 -4.56 15.16
N GLY A 38 -4.56 -3.83 15.35
CA GLY A 38 -4.59 -2.46 15.85
C GLY A 38 -5.00 -1.41 14.82
N TRP A 39 -4.81 -1.68 13.50
CA TRP A 39 -4.89 -0.68 12.45
C TRP A 39 -5.83 -1.02 11.30
N ILE A 40 -6.33 -2.24 11.16
CA ILE A 40 -7.14 -2.68 10.01
C ILE A 40 -8.54 -3.04 10.46
N GLY A 41 -9.53 -2.48 9.76
CA GLY A 41 -10.96 -2.69 10.00
C GLY A 41 -11.58 -1.63 10.89
N HIS A 42 -12.90 -1.50 10.81
CA HIS A 42 -13.67 -0.51 11.57
C HIS A 42 -13.74 -0.83 13.07
N ASP A 43 -13.50 -2.07 13.46
CA ASP A 43 -13.44 -2.53 14.87
C ASP A 43 -12.04 -2.33 15.50
N ALA A 44 -11.05 -1.93 14.72
CA ALA A 44 -9.70 -1.69 15.22
C ALA A 44 -9.64 -0.46 16.15
N PRO A 45 -8.69 -0.42 17.12
CA PRO A 45 -8.38 0.78 17.90
C PRO A 45 -8.12 2.03 17.05
N PHE A 46 -7.43 1.88 15.92
CA PHE A 46 -7.22 2.92 14.91
C PHE A 46 -7.95 2.49 13.62
N PRO A 47 -9.27 2.77 13.55
CA PRO A 47 -10.11 2.20 12.51
C PRO A 47 -9.77 2.74 11.13
N SER A 48 -9.75 1.85 10.13
CA SER A 48 -9.48 2.22 8.75
C SER A 48 -10.10 1.25 7.75
N ASP A 49 -10.28 1.74 6.52
CA ASP A 49 -10.61 0.94 5.35
C ASP A 49 -9.35 0.37 4.67
N ALA A 50 -8.19 1.03 4.86
CA ALA A 50 -6.93 0.53 4.34
C ALA A 50 -5.73 0.98 5.18
N LEU A 51 -4.63 0.21 5.11
CA LEU A 51 -3.38 0.47 5.81
C LEU A 51 -2.20 0.44 4.85
N THR A 52 -1.24 1.37 5.01
CA THR A 52 0.07 1.24 4.35
C THR A 52 0.98 0.29 5.14
N VAL A 53 1.65 -0.63 4.43
CA VAL A 53 2.49 -1.68 5.02
C VAL A 53 3.87 -1.69 4.37
N ASN A 54 4.91 -1.91 5.18
CA ASN A 54 6.29 -2.02 4.75
C ASN A 54 6.67 -3.50 4.53
N PRO A 55 7.09 -3.92 3.34
CA PRO A 55 7.40 -5.30 3.01
C PRO A 55 8.88 -5.69 3.26
N TRP A 56 9.68 -4.80 3.85
CA TRP A 56 11.13 -4.95 3.96
C TRP A 56 11.58 -6.27 4.61
N LEU A 57 10.75 -6.84 5.49
CA LEU A 57 11.06 -8.07 6.22
C LEU A 57 10.69 -9.35 5.48
N GLY A 58 10.19 -9.25 4.24
CA GLY A 58 9.82 -10.37 3.38
C GLY A 58 8.33 -10.54 3.18
N ILE A 59 7.96 -11.25 2.12
CA ILE A 59 6.55 -11.41 1.69
C ILE A 59 5.73 -12.20 2.71
N ASP A 60 6.33 -13.17 3.38
CA ASP A 60 5.68 -13.98 4.43
C ASP A 60 5.18 -13.12 5.60
N THR A 61 5.86 -12.00 5.88
CA THR A 61 5.49 -11.08 6.97
C THR A 61 4.23 -10.27 6.67
N LEU A 62 3.78 -10.26 5.41
CA LEU A 62 2.52 -9.63 5.00
C LEU A 62 1.29 -10.48 5.36
N ALA A 63 1.45 -11.80 5.57
CA ALA A 63 0.32 -12.71 5.80
C ALA A 63 -0.63 -12.25 6.92
N PRO A 64 -0.19 -11.85 8.13
CA PRO A 64 -1.11 -11.39 9.17
C PRO A 64 -1.93 -10.14 8.79
N PHE A 65 -1.34 -9.23 7.97
CA PHE A 65 -2.03 -8.05 7.48
C PHE A 65 -3.06 -8.42 6.41
N LEU A 66 -2.71 -9.33 5.50
CA LEU A 66 -3.59 -9.83 4.45
C LEU A 66 -4.78 -10.59 5.06
N ASP A 67 -4.54 -11.50 6.00
CA ASP A 67 -5.58 -12.28 6.68
C ASP A 67 -6.58 -11.35 7.40
N ARG A 68 -6.07 -10.31 8.06
CA ARG A 68 -6.91 -9.33 8.75
C ARG A 68 -7.71 -8.48 7.76
N ALA A 69 -7.09 -8.03 6.67
CA ALA A 69 -7.77 -7.25 5.63
C ALA A 69 -8.88 -8.07 4.97
N ASP A 70 -8.61 -9.34 4.63
CA ASP A 70 -9.61 -10.26 4.07
C ASP A 70 -10.79 -10.47 5.05
N ALA A 71 -10.50 -10.64 6.34
CA ALA A 71 -11.52 -10.85 7.37
C ALA A 71 -12.42 -9.63 7.63
N THR A 72 -11.92 -8.42 7.39
CA THR A 72 -12.65 -7.16 7.66
C THR A 72 -13.17 -6.45 6.41
N GLY A 73 -12.88 -6.98 5.21
CA GLY A 73 -13.20 -6.32 3.95
C GLY A 73 -12.39 -5.03 3.71
N SER A 74 -11.22 -4.94 4.32
CA SER A 74 -10.31 -3.78 4.22
C SER A 74 -9.25 -4.00 3.14
N GLY A 75 -8.47 -2.95 2.83
CA GLY A 75 -7.39 -2.99 1.85
C GLY A 75 -6.00 -2.74 2.45
N LEU A 76 -4.97 -3.06 1.67
CA LEU A 76 -3.58 -2.75 1.98
C LEU A 76 -2.93 -1.97 0.85
N PHE A 77 -2.01 -1.07 1.19
CA PHE A 77 -1.07 -0.46 0.25
C PHE A 77 0.35 -0.80 0.65
N ILE A 78 1.01 -1.65 -0.13
CA ILE A 78 2.37 -2.07 0.14
C ILE A 78 3.36 -1.04 -0.41
N LEU A 79 4.33 -0.60 0.40
CA LEU A 79 5.40 0.27 -0.08
C LEU A 79 6.17 -0.44 -1.19
N ASN A 80 6.20 0.14 -2.39
CA ASN A 80 6.89 -0.44 -3.53
C ASN A 80 7.88 0.56 -4.13
N ARG A 81 7.39 1.62 -4.80
CA ARG A 81 8.22 2.69 -5.36
C ARG A 81 7.87 4.01 -4.67
N THR A 82 8.73 4.49 -3.79
CA THR A 82 8.47 5.68 -2.99
C THR A 82 8.97 6.96 -3.67
N SER A 83 8.41 8.12 -3.31
CA SER A 83 8.63 9.39 -4.02
C SER A 83 9.86 10.19 -3.54
N ASN A 84 10.50 9.76 -2.45
CA ASN A 84 11.63 10.47 -1.86
C ASN A 84 12.92 10.33 -2.71
N PRO A 85 13.83 11.32 -2.70
CA PRO A 85 15.07 11.28 -3.51
C PRO A 85 15.97 10.07 -3.25
N GLY A 86 16.06 9.60 -2.00
CA GLY A 86 16.86 8.43 -1.63
C GLY A 86 16.23 7.07 -1.93
N ALA A 87 15.07 7.03 -2.58
CA ALA A 87 14.41 5.76 -2.91
C ALA A 87 15.30 4.84 -3.76
N GLY A 88 16.06 5.42 -4.68
CA GLY A 88 16.95 4.70 -5.58
C GLY A 88 18.09 3.96 -4.89
N ASP A 89 18.51 4.37 -3.69
CA ASP A 89 19.59 3.71 -2.96
C ASP A 89 19.32 2.21 -2.73
N LEU A 90 18.03 1.86 -2.60
CA LEU A 90 17.56 0.48 -2.41
C LEU A 90 16.69 0.01 -3.58
N GLN A 91 15.71 0.80 -3.98
CA GLN A 91 14.65 0.35 -4.88
C GLN A 91 15.13 0.17 -6.32
N ASP A 92 16.20 0.86 -6.74
CA ASP A 92 16.83 0.71 -8.06
C ASP A 92 17.92 -0.38 -8.09
N GLN A 93 18.24 -1.01 -6.94
CA GLN A 93 19.22 -2.10 -6.92
C GLN A 93 18.71 -3.29 -7.75
N MET A 94 19.62 -3.90 -8.53
CA MET A 94 19.27 -4.99 -9.43
C MET A 94 19.18 -6.33 -8.70
N VAL A 95 18.04 -6.98 -8.84
CA VAL A 95 17.78 -8.33 -8.33
C VAL A 95 17.26 -9.17 -9.50
N ASP A 96 17.93 -10.26 -9.81
CA ASP A 96 17.57 -11.19 -10.91
C ASP A 96 17.33 -10.47 -12.26
N GLY A 97 18.16 -9.45 -12.55
CA GLY A 97 18.13 -8.72 -13.82
C GLY A 97 17.07 -7.63 -13.92
N GLN A 98 16.37 -7.30 -12.83
CA GLN A 98 15.39 -6.23 -12.76
C GLN A 98 15.56 -5.39 -11.47
N PRO A 99 15.13 -4.11 -11.45
CA PRO A 99 15.17 -3.30 -10.23
C PRO A 99 14.34 -3.92 -9.10
N LEU A 100 14.78 -3.73 -7.84
CA LEU A 100 14.12 -4.29 -6.65
C LEU A 100 12.63 -3.95 -6.59
N TYR A 101 12.21 -2.74 -6.98
CA TYR A 101 10.80 -2.37 -6.98
C TYR A 101 9.97 -3.19 -7.97
N GLN A 102 10.53 -3.58 -9.12
CA GLN A 102 9.86 -4.47 -10.09
C GLN A 102 9.86 -5.93 -9.59
N HIS A 103 10.97 -6.37 -9.02
CA HIS A 103 11.04 -7.69 -8.37
C HIS A 103 9.97 -7.83 -7.28
N LEU A 104 9.83 -6.81 -6.41
CA LEU A 104 8.79 -6.79 -5.39
C LEU A 104 7.38 -6.81 -6.01
N ALA A 105 7.13 -6.04 -7.08
CA ALA A 105 5.85 -6.06 -7.76
C ALA A 105 5.50 -7.44 -8.31
N ALA A 106 6.47 -8.16 -8.88
CA ALA A 106 6.28 -9.54 -9.35
C ALA A 106 5.91 -10.50 -8.21
N LEU A 107 6.50 -10.33 -7.02
CA LEU A 107 6.14 -11.11 -5.83
C LEU A 107 4.73 -10.77 -5.30
N LEU A 108 4.28 -9.52 -5.44
CA LEU A 108 2.97 -9.07 -4.99
C LEU A 108 1.85 -9.42 -5.99
N ALA A 109 2.14 -9.57 -7.27
CA ALA A 109 1.15 -9.79 -8.32
C ALA A 109 0.21 -10.98 -8.05
N PRO A 110 0.70 -12.19 -7.70
CA PRO A 110 -0.19 -13.31 -7.39
C PRO A 110 -1.07 -13.06 -6.16
N LEU A 111 -0.58 -12.30 -5.17
CA LEU A 111 -1.35 -11.95 -3.97
C LEU A 111 -2.45 -10.94 -4.30
N ALA A 112 -2.17 -9.99 -5.21
CA ALA A 112 -3.15 -9.02 -5.69
C ALA A 112 -4.24 -9.70 -6.53
N THR A 113 -3.86 -10.55 -7.47
CA THR A 113 -4.81 -11.30 -8.30
C THR A 113 -5.75 -12.17 -7.47
N ALA A 114 -5.24 -12.84 -6.44
CA ALA A 114 -6.04 -13.67 -5.53
C ALA A 114 -7.07 -12.85 -4.71
N ARG A 115 -6.92 -11.52 -4.63
CA ARG A 115 -7.77 -10.60 -3.88
C ARG A 115 -8.59 -9.66 -4.75
N GLN A 116 -8.72 -10.00 -6.03
CA GLN A 116 -9.55 -9.24 -6.94
C GLN A 116 -11.04 -9.37 -6.53
N GLY A 117 -11.67 -8.22 -6.29
CA GLY A 117 -13.09 -8.15 -5.94
C GLY A 117 -14.00 -8.21 -7.17
N LYS A 118 -15.32 -8.13 -6.94
CA LYS A 118 -16.35 -8.13 -8.00
C LYS A 118 -16.21 -6.96 -8.98
N SER A 119 -15.58 -5.87 -8.57
CA SER A 119 -15.30 -4.69 -9.40
C SER A 119 -14.13 -4.90 -10.38
N GLY A 120 -13.41 -6.01 -10.28
CA GLY A 120 -12.16 -6.23 -10.99
C GLY A 120 -10.94 -5.59 -10.34
N ILE A 121 -11.11 -4.93 -9.20
CA ILE A 121 -10.04 -4.25 -8.46
C ILE A 121 -9.64 -5.11 -7.25
N SER A 122 -8.33 -5.20 -7.01
CA SER A 122 -7.77 -5.90 -5.85
C SER A 122 -7.82 -5.05 -4.58
N SER A 123 -8.06 -5.67 -3.43
CA SER A 123 -7.89 -5.05 -2.11
C SER A 123 -6.41 -4.91 -1.71
N LEU A 124 -5.49 -5.52 -2.44
CA LEU A 124 -4.05 -5.32 -2.31
C LEU A 124 -3.59 -4.30 -3.37
N GLY A 125 -3.23 -3.13 -2.92
CA GLY A 125 -2.63 -2.06 -3.71
C GLY A 125 -1.15 -1.84 -3.37
N ILE A 126 -0.53 -0.88 -4.05
CA ILE A 126 0.85 -0.46 -3.80
C ILE A 126 0.96 1.05 -3.63
N VAL A 127 2.03 1.49 -2.98
CA VAL A 127 2.48 2.89 -3.02
C VAL A 127 3.44 3.04 -4.20
N ALA A 128 3.08 3.91 -5.18
CA ALA A 128 3.87 4.22 -6.37
C ALA A 128 4.01 5.74 -6.51
N GLY A 129 5.21 6.28 -6.29
CA GLY A 129 5.43 7.73 -6.23
C GLY A 129 5.21 8.44 -7.58
N ALA A 130 4.51 9.57 -7.56
CA ALA A 130 4.25 10.41 -8.73
C ALA A 130 5.51 11.06 -9.34
N THR A 131 6.64 11.02 -8.64
CA THR A 131 7.94 11.51 -9.12
C THR A 131 8.60 10.59 -10.15
N TRP A 132 8.07 9.39 -10.32
CA TRP A 132 8.60 8.33 -11.17
C TRP A 132 7.53 7.80 -12.15
N PRO A 133 7.10 8.59 -13.15
CA PRO A 133 5.96 8.22 -14.02
C PRO A 133 6.22 6.97 -14.88
N GLU A 134 7.44 6.79 -15.37
CA GLU A 134 7.80 5.63 -16.20
C GLU A 134 7.79 4.33 -15.38
N GLU A 135 8.27 4.41 -14.14
CA GLU A 135 8.24 3.30 -13.20
C GLU A 135 6.80 2.95 -12.79
N ALA A 136 5.94 3.94 -12.60
CA ALA A 136 4.53 3.73 -12.31
C ALA A 136 3.82 3.00 -13.47
N ALA A 137 4.13 3.34 -14.72
CA ALA A 137 3.61 2.65 -15.90
C ALA A 137 4.11 1.20 -15.98
N ALA A 138 5.40 0.96 -15.70
CA ALA A 138 5.96 -0.40 -15.64
C ALA A 138 5.31 -1.24 -14.53
N LEU A 139 5.08 -0.66 -13.35
CA LEU A 139 4.40 -1.32 -12.23
C LEU A 139 2.93 -1.66 -12.57
N ARG A 140 2.24 -0.80 -13.33
CA ARG A 140 0.88 -1.07 -13.78
C ARG A 140 0.78 -2.32 -14.65
N THR A 141 1.79 -2.57 -15.49
CA THR A 141 1.86 -3.77 -16.32
C THR A 141 1.92 -5.05 -15.49
N ALA A 142 2.61 -5.02 -14.35
CA ALA A 142 2.72 -6.17 -13.45
C ALA A 142 1.51 -6.32 -12.50
N LEU A 143 0.88 -5.20 -12.14
CA LEU A 143 -0.18 -5.11 -11.11
C LEU A 143 -1.44 -4.47 -11.71
N VAL A 144 -2.01 -5.12 -12.74
CA VAL A 144 -3.14 -4.60 -13.55
C VAL A 144 -4.34 -4.23 -12.69
N ASP A 145 -4.67 -5.06 -11.71
CA ASP A 145 -5.88 -4.95 -10.89
C ASP A 145 -5.66 -4.19 -9.57
N ALA A 146 -4.43 -3.80 -9.27
CA ALA A 146 -4.08 -3.15 -8.00
C ALA A 146 -4.42 -1.65 -8.00
N LEU A 147 -4.88 -1.13 -6.86
CA LEU A 147 -4.93 0.31 -6.63
C LEU A 147 -3.52 0.86 -6.39
N PHE A 148 -3.24 2.05 -6.92
CA PHE A 148 -2.01 2.77 -6.65
C PHE A 148 -2.29 3.97 -5.75
N LEU A 149 -1.65 4.02 -4.59
CA LEU A 149 -1.55 5.21 -3.76
C LEU A 149 -0.34 6.01 -4.25
N ILE A 150 -0.58 7.20 -4.79
CA ILE A 150 0.41 7.97 -5.54
C ILE A 150 0.84 9.23 -4.77
N PRO A 151 1.80 9.13 -3.84
CA PRO A 151 2.34 10.29 -3.14
C PRO A 151 3.22 11.15 -4.04
N GLY A 152 3.38 12.44 -3.67
CA GLY A 152 4.26 13.39 -4.37
C GLY A 152 3.54 14.32 -5.33
N PHE A 153 2.23 14.19 -5.50
CA PHE A 153 1.42 15.17 -6.24
C PHE A 153 1.42 16.53 -5.53
N GLY A 154 1.69 17.59 -6.29
CA GLY A 154 1.72 18.97 -5.77
C GLY A 154 2.98 19.29 -4.95
N ALA A 155 3.02 18.94 -3.69
CA ALA A 155 4.06 19.33 -2.75
C ALA A 155 5.50 18.90 -3.13
N GLN A 156 5.66 17.79 -3.86
CA GLN A 156 6.95 17.30 -4.38
C GLN A 156 7.16 17.60 -5.87
N GLY A 157 6.33 18.49 -6.46
CA GLY A 157 6.50 19.00 -7.82
C GLY A 157 5.93 18.11 -8.94
N ALA A 158 5.26 17.00 -8.63
CA ALA A 158 4.58 16.21 -9.63
C ALA A 158 3.22 16.85 -9.98
N GLY A 159 3.00 17.10 -11.29
CA GLY A 159 1.70 17.56 -11.82
C GLY A 159 0.72 16.39 -12.03
N ALA A 160 -0.52 16.69 -12.41
CA ALA A 160 -1.56 15.69 -12.66
C ALA A 160 -1.16 14.66 -13.73
N GLU A 161 -0.54 15.11 -14.81
CA GLU A 161 -0.07 14.24 -15.90
C GLU A 161 0.88 13.14 -15.40
N LYS A 162 1.86 13.51 -14.55
CA LYS A 162 2.79 12.55 -13.96
C LYS A 162 2.10 11.61 -12.95
N ALA A 163 1.15 12.13 -12.18
CA ALA A 163 0.42 11.33 -11.21
C ALA A 163 -0.52 10.30 -11.87
N THR A 164 -0.97 10.56 -13.09
CA THR A 164 -1.89 9.68 -13.82
C THR A 164 -1.20 8.67 -14.74
N SER A 165 0.13 8.71 -14.88
CA SER A 165 0.89 7.80 -15.75
C SER A 165 0.77 6.31 -15.39
N GLY A 166 0.46 5.98 -14.15
CA GLY A 166 0.18 4.62 -13.66
C GLY A 166 -1.30 4.23 -13.65
N LEU A 167 -2.19 5.05 -14.21
CA LEU A 167 -3.61 4.72 -14.34
C LEU A 167 -3.87 3.87 -15.59
N ASN A 168 -4.94 3.05 -15.55
CA ASN A 168 -5.41 2.28 -16.71
C ASN A 168 -6.24 3.17 -17.64
#